data_cefdafff9e5ce723fcb0627f190a1c9a
#
_entry.id   cefdafff9e5ce723fcb0627f190a1c9a
#
_cell.length_a   1.000
_cell.length_b   1.000
_cell.length_c   1.000
_cell.angle_alpha   90.00
_cell.angle_beta   90.00
_cell.angle_gamma   90.00
#
_symmetry.space_group_name_H-M   'P 1'
#
loop_
_entity.id
_entity.type
_entity.pdbx_description
1 polymer ?
#
loop_
_entity_poly.entity_id
_entity_poly.type
_entity_poly.pdbx_seq_one_letter_code
_entity_poly.pdbx_strand_id
1 'polypeptide(L)'
;MTTPEPQFMTLGCGAAERRIATLIERRNGSRPGLMWLPGFKSEMGSLKAADLAAFAGEQGLSMARFDYSGHGRSGGDFVAGSIGAWLEEARAVFTQLTDGPQIIVGSSMGGHIALLLLRDLLRTAPAEAARIKALVLIAPAWDMTELMWSRLPGSARRELTETGVYLRPSRYGDGPYPITRKLIEEGRNHLIGQAPFDPGRPVHILHGLQDPDVPWEHTLDLVAHLSGDWTRVSAVPDGDHRLSRPQDLELLRTIISSSVATCC
;
A
#
# COMPACT_ATOMS: atom_id res chain seq x y z
N MET A 1 25.30 -7.67 5.10
CA MET A 1 24.23 -8.18 5.99
C MET A 1 23.38 -9.12 5.16
N THR A 2 23.14 -10.33 5.62
CA THR A 2 22.26 -11.30 4.94
C THR A 2 20.81 -10.78 5.01
N THR A 3 20.13 -10.72 3.88
CA THR A 3 18.69 -10.43 3.85
C THR A 3 17.97 -11.48 4.69
N PRO A 4 17.11 -11.10 5.65
CA PRO A 4 16.42 -12.08 6.47
C PRO A 4 15.52 -12.97 5.59
N GLU A 5 15.48 -14.27 5.92
CA GLU A 5 14.62 -15.22 5.22
C GLU A 5 13.15 -14.98 5.63
N PRO A 6 12.22 -14.91 4.66
CA PRO A 6 10.82 -14.72 4.97
C PRO A 6 10.20 -15.94 5.63
N GLN A 7 9.27 -15.67 6.52
CA GLN A 7 8.29 -16.65 6.99
C GLN A 7 7.10 -16.68 6.03
N PHE A 8 6.29 -17.72 6.12
CA PHE A 8 5.12 -17.85 5.25
C PHE A 8 3.87 -18.09 6.09
N MET A 9 2.82 -17.32 5.79
CA MET A 9 1.47 -17.60 6.27
C MET A 9 0.63 -18.16 5.14
N THR A 10 -0.33 -19.03 5.47
CA THR A 10 -1.29 -19.59 4.52
C THR A 10 -2.65 -18.97 4.74
N LEU A 11 -3.29 -18.51 3.68
CA LEU A 11 -4.66 -17.97 3.67
C LEU A 11 -5.55 -18.81 2.76
N GLY A 12 -6.79 -19.02 3.19
CA GLY A 12 -7.74 -19.83 2.44
C GLY A 12 -7.47 -21.34 2.56
N CYS A 13 -8.12 -22.11 1.73
CA CYS A 13 -7.94 -23.56 1.65
C CYS A 13 -8.23 -24.08 0.23
N GLY A 14 -7.68 -25.25 -0.10
CA GLY A 14 -7.86 -25.86 -1.40
C GLY A 14 -7.39 -24.98 -2.56
N ALA A 15 -8.19 -24.84 -3.60
CA ALA A 15 -7.83 -24.05 -4.79
C ALA A 15 -7.73 -22.53 -4.51
N ALA A 16 -8.24 -22.05 -3.38
CA ALA A 16 -8.17 -20.66 -2.97
C ALA A 16 -7.00 -20.40 -1.99
N GLU A 17 -6.16 -21.41 -1.74
CA GLU A 17 -5.01 -21.27 -0.84
C GLU A 17 -3.97 -20.32 -1.44
N ARG A 18 -3.50 -19.39 -0.61
CA ARG A 18 -2.44 -18.43 -0.93
C ARG A 18 -1.35 -18.49 0.11
N ARG A 19 -0.12 -18.65 -0.32
CA ARG A 19 1.08 -18.65 0.52
C ARG A 19 1.71 -17.27 0.47
N ILE A 20 1.66 -16.55 1.57
CA ILE A 20 2.09 -15.15 1.70
C ILE A 20 3.42 -15.08 2.42
N ALA A 21 4.43 -14.53 1.75
CA ALA A 21 5.76 -14.29 2.32
C ALA A 21 5.74 -13.05 3.22
N THR A 22 6.30 -13.18 4.42
CA THR A 22 6.29 -12.12 5.44
C THR A 22 7.66 -11.96 6.10
N LEU A 23 7.99 -10.73 6.46
CA LEU A 23 9.14 -10.37 7.30
C LEU A 23 8.60 -9.61 8.51
N ILE A 24 8.63 -10.24 9.68
CA ILE A 24 8.08 -9.68 10.91
C ILE A 24 9.23 -9.48 11.91
N GLU A 25 9.54 -8.24 12.17
CA GLU A 25 10.55 -7.82 13.14
C GLU A 25 9.84 -7.29 14.39
N ARG A 26 9.81 -8.09 15.45
CA ARG A 26 9.18 -7.71 16.72
C ARG A 26 10.17 -7.02 17.64
N ARG A 27 9.72 -5.95 18.29
CA ARG A 27 10.43 -5.24 19.35
C ARG A 27 9.53 -5.14 20.58
N ASN A 28 10.13 -5.25 21.75
CA ASN A 28 9.40 -5.05 23.00
C ASN A 28 9.21 -3.56 23.25
N GLY A 29 7.99 -3.15 23.55
CA GLY A 29 7.66 -1.75 23.86
C GLY A 29 6.19 -1.41 23.61
N SER A 30 5.78 -0.24 24.09
CA SER A 30 4.42 0.30 23.91
C SER A 30 4.27 1.21 22.69
N ARG A 31 5.40 1.54 22.01
CA ARG A 31 5.39 2.40 20.83
C ARG A 31 4.72 1.68 19.63
N PRO A 32 4.08 2.45 18.73
CA PRO A 32 3.45 1.83 17.56
C PRO A 32 4.47 1.14 16.67
N GLY A 33 4.10 -0.04 16.17
CA GLY A 33 4.82 -0.71 15.10
C GLY A 33 4.51 -0.09 13.74
N LEU A 34 5.28 -0.46 12.72
CA LEU A 34 5.07 -0.09 11.34
C LEU A 34 4.60 -1.32 10.54
N MET A 35 3.60 -1.14 9.68
CA MET A 35 3.22 -2.13 8.68
C MET A 35 3.34 -1.55 7.30
N TRP A 36 4.17 -2.17 6.45
CA TRP A 36 4.39 -1.76 5.07
C TRP A 36 3.44 -2.46 4.10
N LEU A 37 2.77 -1.67 3.26
CA LEU A 37 1.91 -2.13 2.18
C LEU A 37 2.57 -1.74 0.84
N PRO A 38 3.10 -2.71 0.07
CA PRO A 38 3.79 -2.43 -1.19
C PRO A 38 2.85 -1.95 -2.30
N GLY A 39 3.43 -1.32 -3.32
CA GLY A 39 2.73 -0.93 -4.55
C GLY A 39 2.53 -2.09 -5.52
N PHE A 40 1.79 -1.84 -6.59
CA PHE A 40 1.59 -2.78 -7.69
C PHE A 40 2.92 -3.17 -8.34
N LYS A 41 3.17 -4.48 -8.51
CA LYS A 41 4.46 -5.05 -8.94
C LYS A 41 5.67 -4.67 -8.06
N SER A 42 5.44 -4.26 -6.83
CA SER A 42 6.50 -4.02 -5.85
C SER A 42 6.57 -5.18 -4.86
N GLU A 43 7.63 -5.19 -4.06
CA GLU A 43 7.90 -6.25 -3.09
C GLU A 43 8.30 -5.69 -1.71
N MET A 44 8.24 -6.54 -0.68
CA MET A 44 8.60 -6.22 0.70
C MET A 44 10.09 -5.90 0.89
N GLY A 45 10.94 -6.25 -0.11
CA GLY A 45 12.37 -5.93 -0.17
C GLY A 45 12.68 -4.64 -0.93
N SER A 46 11.69 -3.90 -1.42
CA SER A 46 11.90 -2.65 -2.16
C SER A 46 12.71 -1.64 -1.35
N LEU A 47 13.39 -0.71 -2.04
CA LEU A 47 14.29 0.27 -1.40
C LEU A 47 13.62 1.01 -0.23
N LYS A 48 12.41 1.52 -0.42
CA LYS A 48 11.64 2.19 0.66
C LYS A 48 11.34 1.25 1.84
N ALA A 49 10.93 0.03 1.54
CA ALA A 49 10.61 -0.95 2.58
C ALA A 49 11.85 -1.37 3.38
N ALA A 50 12.99 -1.56 2.71
CA ALA A 50 14.25 -1.90 3.35
C ALA A 50 14.79 -0.72 4.20
N ASP A 51 14.69 0.50 3.68
CA ASP A 51 15.07 1.71 4.39
C ASP A 51 14.23 1.93 5.66
N LEU A 52 12.91 1.77 5.56
CA LEU A 52 12.02 1.86 6.72
C LEU A 52 12.27 0.75 7.73
N ALA A 53 12.63 -0.46 7.30
CA ALA A 53 12.96 -1.53 8.23
C ALA A 53 14.25 -1.25 9.00
N ALA A 54 15.28 -0.72 8.33
CA ALA A 54 16.49 -0.28 8.99
C ALA A 54 16.18 0.83 10.02
N PHE A 55 15.45 1.85 9.60
CA PHE A 55 15.02 2.93 10.48
C PHE A 55 14.18 2.43 11.68
N ALA A 56 13.21 1.54 11.45
CA ALA A 56 12.42 0.96 12.53
C ALA A 56 13.31 0.22 13.54
N GLY A 57 14.31 -0.54 13.05
CA GLY A 57 15.31 -1.21 13.88
C GLY A 57 16.11 -0.25 14.75
N GLU A 58 16.59 0.86 14.18
CA GLU A 58 17.33 1.92 14.88
C GLU A 58 16.47 2.60 15.94
N GLN A 59 15.18 2.79 15.66
CA GLN A 59 14.22 3.41 16.57
C GLN A 59 13.61 2.43 17.58
N GLY A 60 13.93 1.13 17.53
CA GLY A 60 13.33 0.12 18.39
C GLY A 60 11.85 -0.11 18.13
N LEU A 61 11.38 0.10 16.89
CA LEU A 61 9.99 -0.12 16.47
C LEU A 61 9.85 -1.53 15.88
N SER A 62 8.71 -2.16 16.09
CA SER A 62 8.34 -3.37 15.35
C SER A 62 8.04 -3.02 13.89
N MET A 63 8.35 -3.95 12.96
CA MET A 63 8.08 -3.77 11.54
C MET A 63 7.51 -5.04 10.94
N ALA A 64 6.38 -4.91 10.24
CA ALA A 64 5.76 -5.95 9.44
C ALA A 64 5.82 -5.59 7.96
N ARG A 65 6.39 -6.48 7.14
CA ARG A 65 6.46 -6.38 5.69
C ARG A 65 6.00 -7.70 5.07
N PHE A 66 5.36 -7.65 3.94
CA PHE A 66 4.92 -8.86 3.23
C PHE A 66 4.81 -8.60 1.73
N ASP A 67 4.78 -9.67 0.96
CA ASP A 67 4.44 -9.64 -0.47
C ASP A 67 3.00 -10.09 -0.65
N TYR A 68 2.23 -9.37 -1.46
CA TYR A 68 0.92 -9.86 -1.90
C TYR A 68 1.05 -11.12 -2.73
N SER A 69 -0.01 -11.93 -2.82
CA SER A 69 -0.05 -13.05 -3.77
C SER A 69 0.28 -12.57 -5.19
N GLY A 70 1.09 -13.37 -5.91
CA GLY A 70 1.60 -13.01 -7.23
C GLY A 70 2.72 -11.95 -7.24
N HIS A 71 3.21 -11.50 -6.07
CA HIS A 71 4.31 -10.55 -5.94
C HIS A 71 5.49 -11.18 -5.20
N GLY A 72 6.70 -10.70 -5.49
CA GLY A 72 7.91 -11.00 -4.77
C GLY A 72 8.10 -12.49 -4.48
N ARG A 73 8.17 -12.85 -3.20
CA ARG A 73 8.39 -14.22 -2.71
C ARG A 73 7.09 -14.96 -2.31
N SER A 74 5.94 -14.30 -2.43
CA SER A 74 4.64 -14.95 -2.23
C SER A 74 4.27 -15.88 -3.37
N GLY A 75 3.46 -16.88 -3.07
CA GLY A 75 2.90 -17.77 -4.09
C GLY A 75 1.79 -17.10 -4.91
N GLY A 76 1.29 -17.86 -5.91
CA GLY A 76 0.22 -17.40 -6.77
C GLY A 76 0.70 -16.77 -8.07
N ASP A 77 -0.24 -16.54 -8.97
CA ASP A 77 0.01 -15.90 -10.26
C ASP A 77 -0.41 -14.43 -10.20
N PHE A 78 0.46 -13.54 -10.63
CA PHE A 78 0.20 -12.10 -10.64
C PHE A 78 -1.06 -11.74 -11.46
N VAL A 79 -1.31 -12.43 -12.57
CA VAL A 79 -2.50 -12.19 -13.42
C VAL A 79 -3.81 -12.63 -12.76
N ALA A 80 -3.73 -13.47 -11.74
CA ALA A 80 -4.88 -13.88 -10.93
C ALA A 80 -5.21 -12.90 -9.80
N GLY A 81 -4.36 -11.92 -9.55
CA GLY A 81 -4.50 -10.95 -8.48
C GLY A 81 -5.72 -10.04 -8.62
N SER A 82 -6.21 -9.52 -7.50
CA SER A 82 -7.30 -8.54 -7.44
C SER A 82 -7.18 -7.68 -6.18
N ILE A 83 -7.83 -6.52 -6.17
CA ILE A 83 -7.83 -5.60 -5.03
C ILE A 83 -8.38 -6.27 -3.77
N GLY A 84 -9.49 -7.02 -3.90
CA GLY A 84 -10.10 -7.71 -2.77
C GLY A 84 -9.21 -8.81 -2.18
N ALA A 85 -8.51 -9.59 -3.02
CA ALA A 85 -7.57 -10.60 -2.55
C ALA A 85 -6.41 -9.95 -1.77
N TRP A 86 -5.82 -8.88 -2.29
CA TRP A 86 -4.72 -8.17 -1.63
C TRP A 86 -5.17 -7.44 -0.36
N LEU A 87 -6.41 -6.95 -0.32
CA LEU A 87 -7.01 -6.40 0.91
C LEU A 87 -7.17 -7.48 1.99
N GLU A 88 -7.67 -8.66 1.63
CA GLU A 88 -7.80 -9.80 2.54
C GLU A 88 -6.43 -10.21 3.12
N GLU A 89 -5.40 -10.26 2.28
CA GLU A 89 -4.02 -10.57 2.69
C GLU A 89 -3.46 -9.50 3.64
N ALA A 90 -3.62 -8.21 3.30
CA ALA A 90 -3.22 -7.12 4.19
C ALA A 90 -3.93 -7.19 5.54
N ARG A 91 -5.25 -7.48 5.55
CA ARG A 91 -6.03 -7.67 6.77
C ARG A 91 -5.50 -8.84 7.61
N ALA A 92 -5.21 -9.97 6.99
CA ALA A 92 -4.71 -11.14 7.68
C ALA A 92 -3.32 -10.89 8.29
N VAL A 93 -2.40 -10.25 7.55
CA VAL A 93 -1.09 -9.85 8.10
C VAL A 93 -1.28 -8.88 9.27
N PHE A 94 -2.15 -7.87 9.14
CA PHE A 94 -2.42 -6.93 10.23
C PHE A 94 -2.96 -7.62 11.47
N THR A 95 -3.99 -8.46 11.33
CA THR A 95 -4.69 -9.04 12.48
C THR A 95 -3.96 -10.22 13.12
N GLN A 96 -3.17 -10.98 12.36
CA GLN A 96 -2.54 -12.22 12.84
C GLN A 96 -1.05 -12.08 13.14
N LEU A 97 -0.36 -11.11 12.49
CA LEU A 97 1.09 -11.02 12.58
C LEU A 97 1.60 -9.71 13.20
N THR A 98 0.72 -8.74 13.47
CA THR A 98 1.07 -7.52 14.20
C THR A 98 0.36 -7.43 15.54
N ASP A 99 1.03 -6.83 16.52
CA ASP A 99 0.51 -6.65 17.87
C ASP A 99 0.49 -5.16 18.25
N GLY A 100 -0.44 -4.77 19.15
CA GLY A 100 -0.52 -3.41 19.67
C GLY A 100 -0.83 -2.34 18.62
N PRO A 101 -0.50 -1.07 18.91
CA PRO A 101 -0.73 0.05 17.99
C PRO A 101 0.16 -0.04 16.75
N GLN A 102 -0.36 0.40 15.60
CA GLN A 102 0.33 0.33 14.30
C GLN A 102 0.19 1.65 13.54
N ILE A 103 1.24 2.02 12.81
CA ILE A 103 1.20 3.01 11.73
C ILE A 103 1.25 2.22 10.42
N ILE A 104 0.26 2.40 9.57
CA ILE A 104 0.22 1.74 8.26
C ILE A 104 0.90 2.65 7.24
N VAL A 105 1.93 2.12 6.58
CA VAL A 105 2.68 2.84 5.54
C VAL A 105 2.39 2.19 4.20
N GLY A 106 1.68 2.89 3.32
CA GLY A 106 1.28 2.36 2.01
C GLY A 106 1.85 3.17 0.85
N SER A 107 2.46 2.51 -0.14
CA SER A 107 3.00 3.16 -1.33
C SER A 107 2.16 2.83 -2.56
N SER A 108 1.73 3.84 -3.33
CA SER A 108 0.95 3.67 -4.56
C SER A 108 -0.31 2.82 -4.32
N MET A 109 -0.44 1.64 -4.92
CA MET A 109 -1.49 0.67 -4.62
C MET A 109 -1.60 0.37 -3.12
N GLY A 110 -0.46 0.26 -2.41
CA GLY A 110 -0.46 0.05 -0.96
C GLY A 110 -1.15 1.17 -0.19
N GLY A 111 -1.14 2.40 -0.73
CA GLY A 111 -1.91 3.52 -0.17
C GLY A 111 -3.42 3.32 -0.33
N HIS A 112 -3.87 2.79 -1.47
CA HIS A 112 -5.27 2.39 -1.68
C HIS A 112 -5.67 1.27 -0.72
N ILE A 113 -4.87 0.21 -0.64
CA ILE A 113 -5.13 -0.91 0.29
C ILE A 113 -5.15 -0.44 1.76
N ALA A 114 -4.30 0.52 2.15
CA ALA A 114 -4.31 1.09 3.51
C ALA A 114 -5.64 1.77 3.86
N LEU A 115 -6.19 2.56 2.93
CA LEU A 115 -7.49 3.20 3.09
C LEU A 115 -8.63 2.17 3.16
N LEU A 116 -8.59 1.16 2.28
CA LEU A 116 -9.57 0.07 2.28
C LEU A 116 -9.51 -0.74 3.58
N LEU A 117 -8.30 -1.09 4.04
CA LEU A 117 -8.08 -1.82 5.29
C LEU A 117 -8.69 -1.08 6.48
N LEU A 118 -8.40 0.22 6.59
CA LEU A 118 -8.98 1.03 7.65
C LEU A 118 -10.50 1.08 7.57
N ARG A 119 -11.07 1.35 6.37
CA ARG A 119 -12.52 1.42 6.16
C ARG A 119 -13.20 0.08 6.49
N ASP A 120 -12.62 -1.02 6.06
CA ASP A 120 -13.17 -2.35 6.33
C ASP A 120 -13.15 -2.66 7.84
N LEU A 121 -12.03 -2.41 8.51
CA LEU A 121 -11.89 -2.66 9.95
C LEU A 121 -12.79 -1.75 10.78
N LEU A 122 -12.97 -0.48 10.41
CA LEU A 122 -13.93 0.41 11.09
C LEU A 122 -15.35 -0.15 11.07
N ARG A 123 -15.72 -0.80 9.97
CA ARG A 123 -17.06 -1.40 9.79
C ARG A 123 -17.21 -2.76 10.45
N THR A 124 -16.17 -3.61 10.39
CA THR A 124 -16.29 -5.06 10.70
C THR A 124 -15.59 -5.47 11.99
N ALA A 125 -14.59 -4.73 12.43
CA ALA A 125 -13.76 -5.02 13.60
C ALA A 125 -13.22 -3.74 14.25
N PRO A 126 -14.07 -2.91 14.89
CA PRO A 126 -13.66 -1.60 15.44
C PRO A 126 -12.49 -1.67 16.45
N ALA A 127 -12.38 -2.75 17.21
CA ALA A 127 -11.26 -2.96 18.13
C ALA A 127 -9.92 -3.10 17.37
N GLU A 128 -9.91 -3.81 16.26
CA GLU A 128 -8.74 -3.89 15.38
C GLU A 128 -8.46 -2.54 14.70
N ALA A 129 -9.51 -1.85 14.23
CA ALA A 129 -9.35 -0.51 13.64
C ALA A 129 -8.72 0.48 14.62
N ALA A 130 -9.02 0.37 15.93
CA ALA A 130 -8.47 1.23 16.97
C ALA A 130 -6.95 1.06 17.16
N ARG A 131 -6.39 -0.06 16.71
CA ARG A 131 -4.94 -0.29 16.69
C ARG A 131 -4.23 0.52 15.61
N ILE A 132 -4.89 0.86 14.50
CA ILE A 132 -4.33 1.74 13.49
C ILE A 132 -4.32 3.17 14.03
N LYS A 133 -3.14 3.72 14.31
CA LYS A 133 -2.99 5.05 14.90
C LYS A 133 -2.81 6.15 13.87
N ALA A 134 -2.20 5.83 12.73
CA ALA A 134 -2.02 6.77 11.63
C ALA A 134 -1.85 6.01 10.31
N LEU A 135 -2.10 6.70 9.20
CA LEU A 135 -1.73 6.28 7.86
C LEU A 135 -0.64 7.20 7.32
N VAL A 136 0.39 6.62 6.69
CA VAL A 136 1.39 7.35 5.89
C VAL A 136 1.30 6.82 4.47
N LEU A 137 0.86 7.65 3.54
CA LEU A 137 0.53 7.27 2.17
C LEU A 137 1.54 7.93 1.22
N ILE A 138 2.27 7.14 0.45
CA ILE A 138 3.29 7.61 -0.48
C ILE A 138 2.75 7.49 -1.89
N ALA A 139 2.53 8.63 -2.57
CA ALA A 139 1.95 8.71 -3.91
C ALA A 139 0.72 7.79 -4.06
N PRO A 140 -0.31 7.91 -3.20
CA PRO A 140 -1.40 6.92 -3.11
C PRO A 140 -2.22 6.87 -4.40
N ALA A 141 -2.22 5.71 -5.05
CA ALA A 141 -3.08 5.44 -6.21
C ALA A 141 -4.47 4.98 -5.72
N TRP A 142 -5.19 5.85 -4.98
CA TRP A 142 -6.53 5.52 -4.51
C TRP A 142 -7.48 5.31 -5.69
N ASP A 143 -8.44 4.41 -5.54
CA ASP A 143 -9.29 3.92 -6.63
C ASP A 143 -8.47 3.51 -7.87
N MET A 144 -7.34 2.81 -7.62
CA MET A 144 -6.28 2.50 -8.57
C MET A 144 -6.82 1.94 -9.90
N THR A 145 -7.82 1.09 -9.85
CA THR A 145 -8.37 0.43 -11.04
C THR A 145 -9.10 1.40 -11.96
N GLU A 146 -9.81 2.38 -11.40
CA GLU A 146 -10.44 3.45 -12.18
C GLU A 146 -9.39 4.45 -12.70
N LEU A 147 -8.38 4.79 -11.89
CA LEU A 147 -7.25 5.59 -12.33
C LEU A 147 -6.52 4.91 -13.51
N MET A 148 -6.24 3.60 -13.40
CA MET A 148 -5.64 2.83 -14.49
C MET A 148 -6.52 2.84 -15.73
N TRP A 149 -7.79 2.51 -15.59
CA TRP A 149 -8.73 2.46 -16.69
C TRP A 149 -8.86 3.80 -17.42
N SER A 150 -9.00 4.90 -16.68
CA SER A 150 -9.14 6.25 -17.26
C SER A 150 -7.92 6.65 -18.10
N ARG A 151 -6.73 6.18 -17.73
CA ARG A 151 -5.45 6.53 -18.40
C ARG A 151 -5.05 5.56 -19.51
N LEU A 152 -5.77 4.44 -19.70
CA LEU A 152 -5.48 3.52 -20.81
C LEU A 152 -5.90 4.15 -22.15
N PRO A 153 -5.04 4.08 -23.19
CA PRO A 153 -5.43 4.41 -24.56
C PRO A 153 -6.63 3.58 -25.03
N GLY A 154 -7.41 4.10 -25.96
CA GLY A 154 -8.58 3.40 -26.48
C GLY A 154 -8.25 2.03 -27.11
N SER A 155 -7.07 1.88 -27.75
CA SER A 155 -6.57 0.60 -28.26
C SER A 155 -6.32 -0.39 -27.13
N ALA A 156 -5.65 0.04 -26.04
CA ALA A 156 -5.37 -0.80 -24.89
C ALA A 156 -6.66 -1.24 -24.17
N ARG A 157 -7.67 -0.34 -24.07
CA ARG A 157 -8.98 -0.73 -23.51
C ARG A 157 -9.69 -1.77 -24.37
N ARG A 158 -9.64 -1.66 -25.70
CA ARG A 158 -10.19 -2.69 -26.62
C ARG A 158 -9.46 -4.00 -26.44
N GLU A 159 -8.12 -4.00 -26.48
CA GLU A 159 -7.32 -5.21 -26.27
C GLU A 159 -7.67 -5.88 -24.95
N LEU A 160 -7.71 -5.11 -23.85
CA LEU A 160 -8.08 -5.60 -22.50
C LEU A 160 -9.49 -6.22 -22.48
N THR A 161 -10.44 -5.61 -23.19
CA THR A 161 -11.82 -6.12 -23.29
C THR A 161 -11.90 -7.41 -24.09
N GLU A 162 -11.18 -7.48 -25.20
CA GLU A 162 -11.24 -8.62 -26.15
C GLU A 162 -10.43 -9.82 -25.67
N THR A 163 -9.21 -9.59 -25.16
CA THR A 163 -8.26 -10.67 -24.80
C THR A 163 -8.23 -10.94 -23.28
N GLY A 164 -8.74 -10.02 -22.46
CA GLY A 164 -8.69 -10.12 -21.01
C GLY A 164 -7.39 -9.61 -20.37
N VAL A 165 -6.36 -9.30 -21.16
CA VAL A 165 -5.04 -8.85 -20.67
C VAL A 165 -4.46 -7.79 -21.60
N TYR A 166 -3.90 -6.74 -21.03
CA TYR A 166 -3.10 -5.74 -21.73
C TYR A 166 -1.70 -5.69 -21.13
N LEU A 167 -0.66 -5.77 -21.95
CA LEU A 167 0.73 -5.64 -21.52
C LEU A 167 1.15 -4.16 -21.53
N ARG A 168 1.09 -3.51 -20.38
CA ARG A 168 1.50 -2.11 -20.23
C ARG A 168 3.02 -2.00 -20.24
N PRO A 169 3.63 -1.14 -21.11
CA PRO A 169 5.05 -0.86 -21.05
C PRO A 169 5.45 -0.28 -19.69
N SER A 170 6.53 -0.81 -19.08
CA SER A 170 7.10 -0.26 -17.86
C SER A 170 8.03 0.91 -18.17
N ARG A 171 8.01 1.94 -17.33
CA ARG A 171 8.98 3.04 -17.38
C ARG A 171 10.22 2.74 -16.54
N TYR A 172 10.24 1.62 -15.82
CA TYR A 172 11.24 1.31 -14.79
C TYR A 172 12.19 0.17 -15.16
N GLY A 173 12.15 -0.27 -16.41
CA GLY A 173 13.14 -1.23 -16.95
C GLY A 173 12.83 -2.72 -16.72
N ASP A 174 11.76 -3.05 -15.98
CA ASP A 174 11.40 -4.44 -15.63
C ASP A 174 10.59 -5.17 -16.70
N GLY A 175 10.58 -4.65 -17.93
CA GLY A 175 9.75 -5.14 -19.01
C GLY A 175 8.26 -4.77 -18.85
N PRO A 176 7.41 -5.09 -19.84
CA PRO A 176 5.98 -4.82 -19.76
C PRO A 176 5.33 -5.67 -18.66
N TYR A 177 4.23 -5.16 -18.08
CA TYR A 177 3.48 -5.86 -17.05
C TYR A 177 2.00 -5.99 -17.41
N PRO A 178 1.36 -7.11 -17.04
CA PRO A 178 -0.02 -7.34 -17.38
C PRO A 178 -0.97 -6.50 -16.51
N ILE A 179 -1.93 -5.85 -17.17
CA ILE A 179 -3.17 -5.36 -16.55
C ILE A 179 -4.25 -6.31 -17.01
N THR A 180 -5.02 -6.88 -16.08
CA THR A 180 -6.06 -7.86 -16.42
C THR A 180 -7.44 -7.20 -16.34
N ARG A 181 -8.38 -7.69 -17.19
CA ARG A 181 -9.79 -7.29 -17.11
C ARG A 181 -10.37 -7.61 -15.73
N LYS A 182 -10.00 -8.78 -15.17
CA LYS A 182 -10.38 -9.20 -13.82
C LYS A 182 -9.99 -8.15 -12.77
N LEU A 183 -8.73 -7.65 -12.80
CA LEU A 183 -8.27 -6.62 -11.85
C LEU A 183 -9.13 -5.36 -11.94
N ILE A 184 -9.42 -4.89 -13.16
CA ILE A 184 -10.22 -3.67 -13.37
C ILE A 184 -11.66 -3.88 -12.90
N GLU A 185 -12.32 -4.98 -13.31
CA GLU A 185 -13.72 -5.25 -12.99
C GLU A 185 -13.93 -5.52 -11.50
N GLU A 186 -13.07 -6.33 -10.88
CA GLU A 186 -13.15 -6.66 -9.48
C GLU A 186 -12.82 -5.44 -8.59
N GLY A 187 -11.83 -4.64 -9.00
CA GLY A 187 -11.45 -3.43 -8.26
C GLY A 187 -12.57 -2.40 -8.10
N ARG A 188 -13.58 -2.40 -8.99
CA ARG A 188 -14.77 -1.57 -8.86
C ARG A 188 -15.61 -1.86 -7.62
N ASN A 189 -15.48 -3.04 -7.05
CA ASN A 189 -16.12 -3.39 -5.77
C ASN A 189 -15.41 -2.76 -4.56
N HIS A 190 -14.24 -2.16 -4.77
CA HIS A 190 -13.34 -1.67 -3.74
C HIS A 190 -13.01 -0.16 -3.88
N LEU A 191 -13.94 0.62 -4.44
CA LEU A 191 -13.75 2.06 -4.57
C LEU A 191 -13.96 2.79 -3.22
N ILE A 192 -13.09 3.74 -2.92
CA ILE A 192 -13.21 4.67 -1.78
C ILE A 192 -14.08 5.86 -2.17
N GLY A 193 -13.96 6.35 -3.41
CA GLY A 193 -14.57 7.58 -3.90
C GLY A 193 -16.09 7.60 -4.06
N GLN A 194 -16.80 6.56 -3.60
CA GLN A 194 -18.26 6.50 -3.69
C GLN A 194 -18.99 7.35 -2.62
N ALA A 195 -18.32 7.64 -1.49
CA ALA A 195 -18.85 8.48 -0.42
C ALA A 195 -17.71 9.09 0.40
N PRO A 196 -17.88 10.30 0.99
CA PRO A 196 -16.86 10.88 1.86
C PRO A 196 -16.42 9.88 2.94
N PHE A 197 -15.12 9.84 3.20
CA PHE A 197 -14.52 8.91 4.15
C PHE A 197 -13.82 9.68 5.28
N ASP A 198 -14.30 9.49 6.51
CA ASP A 198 -13.62 9.99 7.71
C ASP A 198 -12.67 8.90 8.24
N PRO A 199 -11.34 9.09 8.16
CA PRO A 199 -10.39 8.16 8.72
C PRO A 199 -10.37 8.15 10.25
N GLY A 200 -10.87 9.21 10.92
CA GLY A 200 -10.90 9.36 12.39
C GLY A 200 -9.51 9.32 13.04
N ARG A 201 -8.44 9.50 12.28
CA ARG A 201 -7.03 9.47 12.70
C ARG A 201 -6.11 10.15 11.70
N PRO A 202 -4.87 10.54 12.11
CA PRO A 202 -3.93 11.21 11.22
C PRO A 202 -3.66 10.43 9.94
N VAL A 203 -3.71 11.16 8.81
CA VAL A 203 -3.30 10.70 7.48
C VAL A 203 -2.23 11.66 6.97
N HIS A 204 -1.04 11.16 6.69
CA HIS A 204 0.02 11.96 6.08
C HIS A 204 0.27 11.43 4.67
N ILE A 205 0.09 12.30 3.67
CA ILE A 205 0.35 11.98 2.27
C ILE A 205 1.69 12.61 1.87
N LEU A 206 2.60 11.80 1.33
CA LEU A 206 3.85 12.24 0.70
C LEU A 206 3.72 12.06 -0.80
N HIS A 207 3.86 13.14 -1.60
CA HIS A 207 3.65 13.10 -3.04
C HIS A 207 4.70 13.90 -3.81
N GLY A 208 5.18 13.33 -4.92
CA GLY A 208 6.10 13.98 -5.84
C GLY A 208 5.34 14.72 -6.96
N LEU A 209 5.62 16.04 -7.15
CA LEU A 209 4.87 16.83 -8.15
C LEU A 209 5.24 16.49 -9.60
N GLN A 210 6.31 15.70 -9.81
CA GLN A 210 6.71 15.19 -11.14
C GLN A 210 6.30 13.71 -11.32
N ASP A 211 5.32 13.23 -10.53
CA ASP A 211 4.83 11.87 -10.62
C ASP A 211 4.07 11.61 -11.93
N PRO A 212 4.59 10.77 -12.85
CA PRO A 212 3.92 10.49 -14.12
C PRO A 212 2.84 9.40 -14.01
N ASP A 213 2.81 8.64 -12.91
CA ASP A 213 1.92 7.49 -12.71
C ASP A 213 0.66 7.86 -11.93
N VAL A 214 0.81 8.63 -10.85
CA VAL A 214 -0.29 9.18 -10.06
C VAL A 214 -0.21 10.71 -10.15
N PRO A 215 -1.10 11.39 -10.90
CA PRO A 215 -1.10 12.84 -11.00
C PRO A 215 -1.31 13.53 -9.66
N TRP A 216 -0.72 14.70 -9.48
CA TRP A 216 -0.90 15.52 -8.28
C TRP A 216 -2.39 15.81 -7.99
N GLU A 217 -3.17 16.07 -9.03
CA GLU A 217 -4.60 16.31 -8.95
C GLU A 217 -5.34 15.15 -8.29
N HIS A 218 -4.91 13.92 -8.57
CA HIS A 218 -5.47 12.72 -7.94
C HIS A 218 -5.26 12.71 -6.41
N THR A 219 -4.15 13.25 -5.94
CA THR A 219 -3.94 13.43 -4.49
C THR A 219 -4.79 14.56 -3.93
N LEU A 220 -4.99 15.65 -4.66
CA LEU A 220 -5.89 16.73 -4.23
C LEU A 220 -7.34 16.23 -4.11
N ASP A 221 -7.78 15.40 -5.06
CA ASP A 221 -9.09 14.76 -5.02
C ASP A 221 -9.24 13.86 -3.79
N LEU A 222 -8.19 13.09 -3.43
CA LEU A 222 -8.19 12.29 -2.19
C LEU A 222 -8.33 13.18 -0.96
N VAL A 223 -7.56 14.27 -0.88
CA VAL A 223 -7.62 15.21 0.26
C VAL A 223 -9.03 15.81 0.40
N ALA A 224 -9.66 16.18 -0.72
CA ALA A 224 -11.03 16.70 -0.72
C ALA A 224 -12.06 15.61 -0.33
N HIS A 225 -11.77 14.35 -0.59
CA HIS A 225 -12.63 13.21 -0.30
C HIS A 225 -12.53 12.76 1.18
N LEU A 226 -11.34 12.89 1.79
CA LEU A 226 -11.13 12.59 3.21
C LEU A 226 -11.72 13.71 4.07
N SER A 227 -12.71 13.37 4.88
CA SER A 227 -13.34 14.34 5.79
C SER A 227 -12.59 14.44 7.12
N GLY A 228 -12.86 15.49 7.88
CA GLY A 228 -12.18 15.81 9.15
C GLY A 228 -10.82 16.48 8.95
N ASP A 229 -10.22 16.95 10.04
CA ASP A 229 -8.94 17.69 10.05
C ASP A 229 -7.70 16.79 10.19
N TRP A 230 -7.79 15.58 9.68
CA TRP A 230 -6.78 14.54 9.89
C TRP A 230 -5.65 14.55 8.87
N THR A 231 -5.87 15.16 7.70
CA THR A 231 -4.96 15.01 6.55
C THR A 231 -3.88 16.08 6.53
N ARG A 232 -2.64 15.65 6.32
CA ARG A 232 -1.48 16.49 6.04
C ARG A 232 -0.85 16.03 4.74
N VAL A 233 -0.29 16.97 3.96
CA VAL A 233 0.36 16.66 2.69
C VAL A 233 1.76 17.26 2.67
N SER A 234 2.74 16.44 2.34
CA SER A 234 4.10 16.86 1.99
C SER A 234 4.31 16.69 0.50
N ALA A 235 4.38 17.80 -0.22
CA ALA A 235 4.65 17.82 -1.65
C ALA A 235 6.15 17.97 -1.92
N VAL A 236 6.71 17.13 -2.79
CA VAL A 236 8.12 17.20 -3.21
C VAL A 236 8.17 17.75 -4.63
N PRO A 237 8.61 19.01 -4.86
CA PRO A 237 8.47 19.70 -6.14
C PRO A 237 9.12 18.98 -7.32
N ASP A 238 10.27 18.34 -7.11
CA ASP A 238 11.05 17.59 -8.09
C ASP A 238 10.98 16.06 -7.87
N GLY A 239 10.05 15.60 -7.03
CA GLY A 239 9.83 14.18 -6.73
C GLY A 239 9.07 13.46 -7.83
N ASP A 240 9.50 12.25 -8.15
CA ASP A 240 8.82 11.32 -9.04
C ASP A 240 7.88 10.36 -8.26
N HIS A 241 7.28 9.38 -8.96
CA HIS A 241 6.43 8.36 -8.33
C HIS A 241 7.15 7.51 -7.28
N ARG A 242 8.43 7.27 -7.46
CA ARG A 242 9.21 6.40 -6.58
C ARG A 242 9.48 7.04 -5.23
N LEU A 243 9.76 8.36 -5.19
CA LEU A 243 10.15 9.06 -3.96
C LEU A 243 11.18 8.25 -3.17
N SER A 244 12.28 7.91 -3.83
CA SER A 244 13.29 6.97 -3.30
C SER A 244 14.70 7.54 -3.31
N ARG A 245 14.86 8.84 -3.59
CA ARG A 245 16.14 9.52 -3.44
C ARG A 245 16.49 9.67 -1.95
N PRO A 246 17.76 9.83 -1.57
CA PRO A 246 18.14 9.96 -0.15
C PRO A 246 17.32 11.00 0.61
N GLN A 247 17.05 12.18 0.01
CA GLN A 247 16.23 13.23 0.62
C GLN A 247 14.77 12.85 0.76
N ASP A 248 14.23 12.05 -0.16
CA ASP A 248 12.84 11.57 -0.10
C ASP A 248 12.67 10.56 1.05
N LEU A 249 13.66 9.66 1.22
CA LEU A 249 13.69 8.68 2.31
C LEU A 249 13.83 9.36 3.66
N GLU A 250 14.69 10.39 3.77
CA GLU A 250 14.86 11.16 5.00
C GLU A 250 13.57 11.92 5.37
N LEU A 251 12.88 12.51 4.38
CA LEU A 251 11.56 13.12 4.61
C LEU A 251 10.54 12.08 5.10
N LEU A 252 10.52 10.89 4.51
CA LEU A 252 9.64 9.81 4.94
C LEU A 252 9.93 9.39 6.39
N ARG A 253 11.19 9.24 6.78
CA ARG A 253 11.60 8.94 8.17
C ARG A 253 11.14 10.04 9.14
N THR A 254 11.27 11.30 8.74
CA THR A 254 10.78 12.44 9.53
C THR A 254 9.27 12.39 9.74
N ILE A 255 8.50 12.08 8.70
CA ILE A 255 7.04 11.90 8.77
C ILE A 255 6.68 10.76 9.71
N ILE A 256 7.36 9.62 9.61
CA ILE A 256 7.15 8.47 10.50
C ILE A 256 7.48 8.83 11.95
N SER A 257 8.62 9.49 12.19
CA SER A 257 9.02 9.94 13.55
C SER A 257 7.95 10.83 14.18
N SER A 258 7.44 11.80 13.42
CA SER A 258 6.36 12.69 13.87
C SER A 258 5.08 11.90 14.17
N SER A 259 4.72 10.95 13.30
CA SER A 259 3.53 10.11 13.49
C SER A 259 3.64 9.23 14.74
N VAL A 260 4.83 8.64 14.99
CA VAL A 260 5.10 7.87 16.20
C VAL A 260 4.97 8.75 17.46
N ALA A 261 5.55 9.95 17.45
CA ALA A 261 5.50 10.88 18.59
C ALA A 261 4.08 11.32 18.93
N THR A 262 3.20 11.45 17.93
CA THR A 262 1.79 11.85 18.15
C THR A 262 0.96 10.71 18.72
N CYS A 263 1.40 9.45 18.61
CA CYS A 263 0.69 8.28 19.06
C CYS A 263 1.10 7.80 20.47
N CYS A 264 2.14 8.38 21.05
CA CYS A 264 2.62 8.13 22.42
C CYS A 264 2.00 9.12 23.41
#